data_9308ea48f17537a7b4a65d9ff67dde5e
#
_entry.id   9308ea48f17537a7b4a65d9ff67dde5e
#
_cell.length_a   1.000
_cell.length_b   1.000
_cell.length_c   1.000
_cell.angle_alpha   90.00
_cell.angle_beta   90.00
_cell.angle_gamma   90.00
#
_symmetry.space_group_name_H-M   'P 1'
#
loop_
_entity.id
_entity.type
_entity.pdbx_description
1 polymer ?
#
loop_
_entity_poly.entity_id
_entity_poly.type
_entity_poly.pdbx_seq_one_letter_code
_entity_poly.pdbx_strand_id
1 'polypeptide(L)'
;MNLPEVTIKNLLEAGVHLGHKTFRWNPKMEKFIFGSKNSIHIIDLVQTLEMINAALVEIHKCISSGGRILFVSTKKQATAPIAGLAQVTSQFYVNHRWLGGMLTNWKTISNSINRYKKLSIDLKKENTGFTKKEMLKMGIQRDKLERSLGGIADMMKIPDMIFIIDTNVEELAVKEALKLNIPIVAIVDTNSNPTGINYPIPGNDDARRAINLYCELIKQTILDAQKNISKDNKEELEIETQKE
;
A
#
# COMPACT_ATOMS: atom_id res chain seq x y z
N MET A 1 3.86 -19.28 11.13
CA MET A 1 3.84 -18.40 9.96
C MET A 1 3.27 -19.17 8.79
N ASN A 2 2.05 -18.88 8.39
CA ASN A 2 1.36 -19.57 7.29
C ASN A 2 1.26 -18.57 6.11
N LEU A 3 2.26 -18.59 5.21
CA LEU A 3 2.24 -17.76 4.03
C LEU A 3 1.31 -18.37 2.97
N PRO A 4 0.61 -17.53 2.19
CA PRO A 4 -0.20 -18.00 1.09
C PRO A 4 0.68 -18.69 0.01
N GLU A 5 0.24 -19.84 -0.45
CA GLU A 5 0.94 -20.55 -1.52
C GLU A 5 0.71 -19.84 -2.87
N VAL A 6 1.80 -19.42 -3.48
CA VAL A 6 1.80 -18.79 -4.80
C VAL A 6 2.44 -19.75 -5.80
N THR A 7 1.80 -20.00 -6.92
CA THR A 7 2.35 -20.82 -7.98
C THR A 7 2.61 -19.98 -9.25
N ILE A 8 3.59 -20.40 -10.05
CA ILE A 8 3.87 -19.77 -11.36
C ILE A 8 2.62 -19.75 -12.23
N LYS A 9 1.78 -20.78 -12.13
CA LYS A 9 0.52 -20.87 -12.85
C LYS A 9 -0.43 -19.72 -12.49
N ASN A 10 -0.58 -19.44 -11.19
CA ASN A 10 -1.43 -18.35 -10.70
C ASN A 10 -0.92 -16.99 -11.20
N LEU A 11 0.40 -16.77 -11.19
CA LEU A 11 1.03 -15.55 -11.71
C LEU A 11 0.79 -15.41 -13.22
N LEU A 12 0.92 -16.49 -13.97
CA LEU A 12 0.69 -16.50 -15.41
C LEU A 12 -0.78 -16.19 -15.77
N GLU A 13 -1.73 -16.82 -15.08
CA GLU A 13 -3.18 -16.60 -15.28
C GLU A 13 -3.62 -15.19 -14.94
N ALA A 14 -3.00 -14.58 -13.92
CA ALA A 14 -3.22 -13.18 -13.56
C ALA A 14 -2.57 -12.18 -14.54
N GLY A 15 -1.67 -12.64 -15.43
CA GLY A 15 -0.97 -11.80 -16.39
C GLY A 15 0.17 -10.98 -15.80
N VAL A 16 0.78 -11.47 -14.72
CA VAL A 16 1.92 -10.81 -14.03
C VAL A 16 3.16 -10.72 -14.93
N HIS A 17 3.33 -11.68 -15.86
CA HIS A 17 4.45 -11.77 -16.79
C HIS A 17 4.46 -10.70 -17.88
N LEU A 18 3.35 -9.99 -18.10
CA LEU A 18 3.23 -8.99 -19.17
C LEU A 18 3.77 -7.64 -18.67
N GLY A 19 4.86 -7.20 -19.26
CA GLY A 19 5.42 -5.89 -19.02
C GLY A 19 4.97 -4.86 -20.08
N HIS A 20 5.67 -3.75 -20.13
CA HIS A 20 5.44 -2.67 -21.08
C HIS A 20 6.09 -2.93 -22.46
N LYS A 21 5.75 -2.08 -23.42
CA LYS A 21 6.35 -2.12 -24.78
C LYS A 21 7.86 -1.91 -24.71
N THR A 22 8.61 -2.60 -25.58
CA THR A 22 10.09 -2.61 -25.59
C THR A 22 10.74 -1.23 -25.65
N PHE A 23 10.11 -0.25 -26.28
CA PHE A 23 10.67 1.12 -26.35
C PHE A 23 10.48 1.95 -25.06
N ARG A 24 9.71 1.48 -24.08
CA ARG A 24 9.45 2.16 -22.80
C ARG A 24 10.21 1.56 -21.63
N TRP A 25 11.02 0.56 -21.85
CA TRP A 25 11.68 -0.15 -20.78
C TRP A 25 12.78 0.68 -20.07
N ASN A 26 13.06 0.30 -18.84
CA ASN A 26 14.20 0.83 -18.11
C ASN A 26 15.35 -0.20 -18.15
N PRO A 27 16.57 0.19 -18.59
CA PRO A 27 17.73 -0.74 -18.62
C PRO A 27 18.03 -1.44 -17.29
N LYS A 28 17.73 -0.80 -16.16
CA LYS A 28 17.93 -1.39 -14.83
C LYS A 28 17.01 -2.58 -14.54
N MET A 29 15.99 -2.78 -15.36
CA MET A 29 15.07 -3.92 -15.28
C MET A 29 15.53 -5.11 -16.12
N GLU A 30 16.63 -5.00 -16.87
CA GLU A 30 17.14 -6.05 -17.77
C GLU A 30 17.22 -7.42 -17.10
N LYS A 31 17.73 -7.50 -15.88
CA LYS A 31 17.88 -8.73 -15.12
C LYS A 31 16.58 -9.45 -14.77
N PHE A 32 15.43 -8.76 -14.84
CA PHE A 32 14.11 -9.29 -14.53
C PHE A 32 13.30 -9.62 -15.79
N ILE A 33 13.86 -9.33 -16.97
CA ILE A 33 13.19 -9.55 -18.25
C ILE A 33 13.63 -10.89 -18.81
N PHE A 34 12.68 -11.81 -19.00
CA PHE A 34 12.91 -13.09 -19.62
C PHE A 34 13.13 -12.97 -21.15
N GLY A 35 12.40 -12.06 -21.80
CA GLY A 35 12.47 -11.85 -23.23
C GLY A 35 11.42 -10.84 -23.72
N SER A 36 11.14 -10.85 -25.02
CA SER A 36 10.09 -10.02 -25.63
C SER A 36 9.28 -10.79 -26.66
N LYS A 37 7.98 -10.52 -26.71
CA LYS A 37 7.05 -11.07 -27.72
C LYS A 37 6.10 -9.97 -28.17
N ASN A 38 5.92 -9.82 -29.48
CA ASN A 38 5.06 -8.77 -30.06
C ASN A 38 5.39 -7.35 -29.54
N SER A 39 6.66 -7.03 -29.44
CA SER A 39 7.16 -5.74 -28.90
C SER A 39 6.72 -5.44 -27.44
N ILE A 40 6.40 -6.47 -26.66
CA ILE A 40 6.11 -6.37 -25.23
C ILE A 40 7.15 -7.22 -24.50
N HIS A 41 7.71 -6.69 -23.42
CA HIS A 41 8.61 -7.42 -22.53
C HIS A 41 7.85 -8.47 -21.72
N ILE A 42 8.50 -9.61 -21.52
CA ILE A 42 7.99 -10.70 -20.67
C ILE A 42 8.88 -10.73 -19.43
N ILE A 43 8.26 -10.62 -18.26
CA ILE A 43 8.92 -10.65 -16.97
C ILE A 43 9.17 -12.11 -16.56
N ASP A 44 10.31 -12.37 -15.93
CA ASP A 44 10.68 -13.68 -15.41
C ASP A 44 9.88 -14.00 -14.14
N LEU A 45 8.92 -14.91 -14.26
CA LEU A 45 8.05 -15.32 -13.15
C LEU A 45 8.75 -16.14 -12.08
N VAL A 46 9.88 -16.75 -12.36
CA VAL A 46 10.65 -17.51 -11.36
C VAL A 46 11.23 -16.53 -10.34
N GLN A 47 11.91 -15.49 -10.83
CA GLN A 47 12.42 -14.42 -9.98
C GLN A 47 11.27 -13.66 -9.26
N THR A 48 10.17 -13.41 -9.96
CA THR A 48 8.98 -12.76 -9.36
C THR A 48 8.47 -13.56 -8.16
N LEU A 49 8.37 -14.89 -8.29
CA LEU A 49 7.89 -15.77 -7.22
C LEU A 49 8.78 -15.72 -5.98
N GLU A 50 10.09 -15.77 -6.17
CA GLU A 50 11.06 -15.67 -5.07
C GLU A 50 10.97 -14.33 -4.35
N MET A 51 10.87 -13.24 -5.13
CA MET A 51 10.79 -11.87 -4.58
C MET A 51 9.43 -11.57 -3.91
N ILE A 52 8.33 -12.12 -4.43
CA ILE A 52 7.03 -12.06 -3.73
C ILE A 52 7.13 -12.73 -2.38
N ASN A 53 7.66 -13.96 -2.31
CA ASN A 53 7.79 -14.69 -1.07
C ASN A 53 8.67 -13.95 -0.05
N ALA A 54 9.81 -13.40 -0.48
CA ALA A 54 10.65 -12.56 0.37
C ALA A 54 9.91 -11.33 0.91
N ALA A 55 9.15 -10.65 0.06
CA ALA A 55 8.35 -9.49 0.46
C ALA A 55 7.23 -9.87 1.45
N LEU A 56 6.54 -10.99 1.24
CA LEU A 56 5.49 -11.47 2.15
C LEU A 56 6.06 -11.83 3.53
N VAL A 57 7.26 -12.41 3.60
CA VAL A 57 7.96 -12.67 4.88
C VAL A 57 8.19 -11.39 5.65
N GLU A 58 8.69 -10.35 5.00
CA GLU A 58 8.96 -9.06 5.66
C GLU A 58 7.69 -8.30 6.04
N ILE A 59 6.64 -8.36 5.22
CA ILE A 59 5.30 -7.86 5.58
C ILE A 59 4.79 -8.56 6.84
N HIS A 60 4.88 -9.88 6.89
CA HIS A 60 4.46 -10.66 8.05
C HIS A 60 5.24 -10.26 9.31
N LYS A 61 6.57 -10.14 9.23
CA LYS A 61 7.42 -9.69 10.35
C LYS A 61 7.05 -8.29 10.83
N CYS A 62 6.86 -7.33 9.90
CA CYS A 62 6.46 -5.97 10.22
C CYS A 62 5.14 -5.94 11.02
N ILE A 63 4.14 -6.69 10.58
CA ILE A 63 2.84 -6.75 11.26
C ILE A 63 2.98 -7.49 12.60
N SER A 64 3.71 -8.60 12.66
CA SER A 64 3.91 -9.36 13.90
C SER A 64 4.62 -8.56 14.99
N SER A 65 5.46 -7.59 14.62
CA SER A 65 6.06 -6.64 15.55
C SER A 65 5.16 -5.44 15.92
N GLY A 66 3.88 -5.46 15.52
CA GLY A 66 2.95 -4.36 15.77
C GLY A 66 3.14 -3.15 14.84
N GLY A 67 3.94 -3.29 13.78
CA GLY A 67 4.17 -2.27 12.76
C GLY A 67 2.93 -1.97 11.92
N ARG A 68 2.94 -0.80 11.25
CA ARG A 68 1.87 -0.35 10.36
C ARG A 68 2.37 -0.17 8.95
N ILE A 69 1.55 -0.57 8.00
CA ILE A 69 1.84 -0.49 6.58
C ILE A 69 0.98 0.60 5.93
N LEU A 70 1.59 1.40 5.07
CA LEU A 70 0.89 2.36 4.22
C LEU A 70 0.85 1.83 2.78
N PHE A 71 -0.34 1.60 2.27
CA PHE A 71 -0.58 1.19 0.88
C PHE A 71 -0.73 2.40 -0.01
N VAL A 72 0.03 2.46 -1.10
CA VAL A 72 0.04 3.63 -1.99
C VAL A 72 -0.15 3.19 -3.43
N SER A 73 -1.18 3.67 -4.08
CA SER A 73 -1.32 3.72 -5.53
C SER A 73 -2.45 4.64 -5.96
N THR A 74 -2.14 5.57 -6.82
CA THR A 74 -3.12 6.49 -7.43
C THR A 74 -3.61 6.00 -8.80
N LYS A 75 -3.10 4.86 -9.29
CA LYS A 75 -3.57 4.21 -10.52
C LYS A 75 -5.04 3.85 -10.42
N LYS A 76 -5.82 4.20 -11.43
CA LYS A 76 -7.28 3.96 -11.48
C LYS A 76 -7.64 2.48 -11.25
N GLN A 77 -6.82 1.57 -11.77
CA GLN A 77 -7.03 0.13 -11.64
C GLN A 77 -6.77 -0.39 -10.21
N ALA A 78 -5.88 0.27 -9.46
CA ALA A 78 -5.47 -0.12 -8.11
C ALA A 78 -6.24 0.60 -6.99
N THR A 79 -6.93 1.71 -7.30
CA THR A 79 -7.64 2.56 -6.32
C THR A 79 -8.58 1.76 -5.41
N ALA A 80 -9.44 0.92 -5.99
CA ALA A 80 -10.42 0.14 -5.22
C ALA A 80 -9.80 -1.09 -4.53
N PRO A 81 -8.95 -1.91 -5.19
CA PRO A 81 -8.27 -3.02 -4.54
C PRO A 81 -7.46 -2.62 -3.32
N ILE A 82 -6.69 -1.52 -3.40
CA ILE A 82 -5.86 -1.03 -2.28
C ILE A 82 -6.70 -0.54 -1.12
N ALA A 83 -7.77 0.22 -1.38
CA ALA A 83 -8.67 0.67 -0.31
C ALA A 83 -9.32 -0.52 0.40
N GLY A 84 -9.81 -1.52 -0.36
CA GLY A 84 -10.39 -2.74 0.20
C GLY A 84 -9.39 -3.55 1.03
N LEU A 85 -8.15 -3.70 0.53
CA LEU A 85 -7.06 -4.35 1.28
C LEU A 85 -6.82 -3.66 2.62
N ALA A 86 -6.61 -2.35 2.61
CA ALA A 86 -6.29 -1.57 3.80
C ALA A 86 -7.44 -1.58 4.83
N GLN A 87 -8.69 -1.47 4.38
CA GLN A 87 -9.85 -1.51 5.26
C GLN A 87 -10.00 -2.87 5.97
N VAL A 88 -9.87 -3.98 5.24
CA VAL A 88 -9.98 -5.32 5.81
C VAL A 88 -8.85 -5.64 6.78
N THR A 89 -7.66 -5.12 6.52
CA THR A 89 -6.46 -5.37 7.35
C THR A 89 -6.23 -4.31 8.42
N SER A 90 -7.11 -3.31 8.54
CA SER A 90 -6.97 -2.18 9.48
C SER A 90 -5.63 -1.44 9.30
N GLN A 91 -5.19 -1.31 8.06
CA GLN A 91 -3.99 -0.57 7.66
C GLN A 91 -4.36 0.74 6.96
N PHE A 92 -3.36 1.54 6.60
CA PHE A 92 -3.54 2.86 5.99
C PHE A 92 -3.38 2.81 4.47
N TYR A 93 -4.01 3.75 3.76
CA TYR A 93 -3.88 3.82 2.30
C TYR A 93 -3.95 5.24 1.76
N VAL A 94 -3.32 5.44 0.60
CA VAL A 94 -3.45 6.62 -0.25
C VAL A 94 -3.75 6.14 -1.67
N ASN A 95 -4.96 6.41 -2.16
CA ASN A 95 -5.47 5.86 -3.41
C ASN A 95 -5.95 6.92 -4.42
N HIS A 96 -5.80 8.22 -4.14
CA HIS A 96 -6.19 9.27 -5.07
C HIS A 96 -5.03 10.15 -5.49
N ARG A 97 -4.39 10.82 -4.57
CA ARG A 97 -3.27 11.72 -4.86
C ARG A 97 -2.30 11.76 -3.70
N TRP A 98 -1.04 11.51 -3.99
CA TRP A 98 0.03 11.76 -3.03
C TRP A 98 0.27 13.26 -2.90
N LEU A 99 0.19 13.79 -1.70
CA LEU A 99 0.52 15.18 -1.41
C LEU A 99 2.02 15.28 -1.12
N GLY A 100 2.73 16.19 -1.79
CA GLY A 100 4.15 16.40 -1.51
C GLY A 100 4.37 16.72 -0.02
N GLY A 101 5.33 16.04 0.60
CA GLY A 101 5.61 16.16 2.04
C GLY A 101 4.69 15.30 2.92
N MET A 102 3.97 14.33 2.37
CA MET A 102 3.01 13.51 3.14
C MET A 102 3.68 12.77 4.30
N LEU A 103 4.92 12.33 4.14
CA LEU A 103 5.73 11.70 5.18
C LEU A 103 6.78 12.66 5.75
N THR A 104 7.51 13.34 4.89
CA THR A 104 8.61 14.23 5.28
C THR A 104 8.15 15.48 6.00
N ASN A 105 6.91 15.91 5.83
CA ASN A 105 6.28 17.03 6.54
C ASN A 105 5.00 16.58 7.29
N TRP A 106 5.11 15.48 8.03
CA TRP A 106 3.99 14.85 8.73
C TRP A 106 3.24 15.82 9.66
N LYS A 107 3.95 16.76 10.30
CA LYS A 107 3.32 17.78 11.18
C LYS A 107 2.26 18.60 10.43
N THR A 108 2.54 19.05 9.21
CA THR A 108 1.60 19.83 8.39
C THR A 108 0.44 18.96 7.89
N ILE A 109 0.73 17.72 7.53
CA ILE A 109 -0.31 16.75 7.11
C ILE A 109 -1.24 16.42 8.29
N SER A 110 -0.69 16.19 9.48
CA SER A 110 -1.46 15.96 10.72
C SER A 110 -2.41 17.13 11.05
N ASN A 111 -1.95 18.37 10.88
CA ASN A 111 -2.82 19.54 11.00
C ASN A 111 -3.97 19.54 9.98
N SER A 112 -3.70 19.11 8.74
CA SER A 112 -4.73 18.99 7.70
C SER A 112 -5.73 17.86 8.01
N ILE A 113 -5.28 16.75 8.59
CA ILE A 113 -6.12 15.66 9.09
C ILE A 113 -7.00 16.17 10.24
N ASN A 114 -6.44 16.90 11.18
CA ASN A 114 -7.22 17.49 12.29
C ASN A 114 -8.30 18.46 11.78
N ARG A 115 -7.97 19.25 10.75
CA ARG A 115 -8.96 20.11 10.06
C ARG A 115 -10.05 19.28 9.40
N TYR A 116 -9.72 18.18 8.71
CA TYR A 116 -10.69 17.26 8.13
C TYR A 116 -11.64 16.69 9.20
N LYS A 117 -11.06 16.19 10.32
CA LYS A 117 -11.86 15.65 11.43
C LYS A 117 -12.79 16.70 12.04
N LYS A 118 -12.31 17.93 12.25
CA LYS A 118 -13.10 19.05 12.76
C LYS A 118 -14.27 19.38 11.82
N LEU A 119 -14.01 19.54 10.52
CA LEU A 119 -15.05 19.79 9.53
C LEU A 119 -16.12 18.68 9.51
N SER A 120 -15.67 17.42 9.65
CA SER A 120 -16.60 16.27 9.68
C SER A 120 -17.47 16.25 10.93
N ILE A 121 -16.98 16.70 12.08
CA ILE A 121 -17.74 16.85 13.31
C ILE A 121 -18.72 18.03 13.22
N ASP A 122 -18.25 19.19 12.75
CA ASP A 122 -19.06 20.39 12.66
C ASP A 122 -20.24 20.25 11.69
N LEU A 123 -20.04 19.53 10.57
CA LEU A 123 -21.12 19.22 9.62
C LEU A 123 -22.16 18.21 10.14
N LYS A 124 -21.86 17.44 11.19
CA LYS A 124 -22.81 16.49 11.81
C LYS A 124 -23.66 17.11 12.92
N LYS A 125 -23.33 18.31 13.39
CA LYS A 125 -24.09 18.99 14.44
C LYS A 125 -25.38 19.60 13.86
N GLU A 126 -26.53 19.40 14.50
CA GLU A 126 -27.83 19.89 14.03
C GLU A 126 -28.01 21.40 14.20
N ASN A 127 -27.34 22.04 15.20
CA ASN A 127 -27.49 23.47 15.51
C ASN A 127 -26.12 24.17 15.44
N THR A 128 -25.63 24.40 14.23
CA THR A 128 -24.26 24.95 14.02
C THR A 128 -24.22 26.48 13.90
N GLY A 129 -25.37 27.17 13.75
CA GLY A 129 -25.41 28.62 13.47
C GLY A 129 -24.86 29.02 12.09
N PHE A 130 -24.43 28.06 11.26
CA PHE A 130 -23.93 28.34 9.92
C PHE A 130 -25.06 28.52 8.91
N THR A 131 -24.85 29.39 7.95
CA THR A 131 -25.76 29.53 6.80
C THR A 131 -25.66 28.32 5.86
N LYS A 132 -26.70 28.04 5.08
CA LYS A 132 -26.70 26.95 4.08
C LYS A 132 -25.54 27.04 3.11
N LYS A 133 -25.15 28.25 2.72
CA LYS A 133 -24.00 28.51 1.83
C LYS A 133 -22.66 28.13 2.48
N GLU A 134 -22.50 28.40 3.75
CA GLU A 134 -21.28 28.03 4.51
C GLU A 134 -21.20 26.52 4.71
N MET A 135 -22.29 25.87 5.05
CA MET A 135 -22.36 24.42 5.16
C MET A 135 -21.97 23.73 3.84
N LEU A 136 -22.45 24.23 2.69
CA LEU A 136 -22.08 23.71 1.39
C LEU A 136 -20.57 23.85 1.12
N LYS A 137 -20.00 25.02 1.43
CA LYS A 137 -18.54 25.24 1.28
C LYS A 137 -17.72 24.35 2.18
N MET A 138 -18.13 24.15 3.43
CA MET A 138 -17.49 23.24 4.38
C MET A 138 -17.59 21.79 3.90
N GLY A 139 -18.73 21.36 3.35
CA GLY A 139 -18.91 20.05 2.74
C GLY A 139 -17.93 19.80 1.59
N ILE A 140 -17.83 20.73 0.64
CA ILE A 140 -16.87 20.63 -0.47
C ILE A 140 -15.41 20.55 0.02
N GLN A 141 -15.05 21.33 1.06
CA GLN A 141 -13.71 21.26 1.64
C GLN A 141 -13.44 19.93 2.34
N ARG A 142 -14.42 19.41 3.10
CA ARG A 142 -14.33 18.10 3.73
C ARG A 142 -14.11 17.00 2.69
N ASP A 143 -14.95 16.96 1.64
CA ASP A 143 -14.88 15.93 0.58
C ASP A 143 -13.53 15.96 -0.16
N LYS A 144 -12.97 17.16 -0.36
CA LYS A 144 -11.63 17.32 -0.94
C LYS A 144 -10.52 16.74 -0.04
N LEU A 145 -10.61 17.00 1.26
CA LEU A 145 -9.65 16.47 2.24
C LEU A 145 -9.82 14.96 2.43
N GLU A 146 -11.06 14.47 2.46
CA GLU A 146 -11.39 13.05 2.57
C GLU A 146 -10.78 12.23 1.43
N ARG A 147 -10.89 12.69 0.19
CA ARG A 147 -10.27 12.02 -0.96
C ARG A 147 -8.76 11.89 -0.85
N SER A 148 -8.08 12.89 -0.28
CA SER A 148 -6.62 12.89 -0.21
C SER A 148 -6.08 12.27 1.07
N LEU A 149 -6.78 12.42 2.20
CA LEU A 149 -6.29 12.10 3.54
C LEU A 149 -7.16 11.08 4.28
N GLY A 150 -8.32 10.72 3.73
CA GLY A 150 -9.28 9.82 4.40
C GLY A 150 -8.65 8.48 4.80
N GLY A 151 -7.84 7.88 3.92
CA GLY A 151 -7.19 6.61 4.19
C GLY A 151 -6.06 6.65 5.23
N ILE A 152 -5.61 7.86 5.61
CA ILE A 152 -4.57 8.07 6.65
C ILE A 152 -5.10 8.89 7.83
N ALA A 153 -6.41 9.11 7.91
CA ALA A 153 -7.01 9.96 8.94
C ALA A 153 -6.73 9.48 10.36
N ASP A 154 -6.63 8.17 10.55
CA ASP A 154 -6.38 7.55 11.86
C ASP A 154 -4.91 7.19 12.10
N MET A 155 -4.03 7.55 11.18
CA MET A 155 -2.60 7.36 11.32
C MET A 155 -2.03 8.38 12.31
N MET A 156 -1.45 7.90 13.42
CA MET A 156 -0.87 8.77 14.45
C MET A 156 0.61 9.05 14.27
N LYS A 157 1.33 8.10 13.65
CA LYS A 157 2.77 8.20 13.37
C LYS A 157 3.06 7.80 11.93
N ILE A 158 4.25 8.10 11.46
CA ILE A 158 4.77 7.65 10.17
C ILE A 158 4.73 6.11 10.11
N PRO A 159 4.38 5.50 8.97
CA PRO A 159 4.28 4.05 8.83
C PRO A 159 5.65 3.40 8.95
N ASP A 160 5.66 2.15 9.40
CA ASP A 160 6.87 1.36 9.57
C ASP A 160 7.32 0.70 8.25
N MET A 161 6.40 0.58 7.27
CA MET A 161 6.65 0.05 5.92
C MET A 161 5.68 0.67 4.92
N ILE A 162 6.09 0.78 3.65
CA ILE A 162 5.25 1.26 2.55
C ILE A 162 5.15 0.19 1.48
N PHE A 163 3.93 -0.07 1.00
CA PHE A 163 3.67 -0.88 -0.18
C PHE A 163 3.20 0.00 -1.34
N ILE A 164 3.86 -0.10 -2.48
CA ILE A 164 3.62 0.76 -3.64
C ILE A 164 3.30 -0.07 -4.88
N ILE A 165 2.25 0.31 -5.61
CA ILE A 165 2.01 -0.19 -6.98
C ILE A 165 2.30 0.92 -7.96
N ASP A 166 3.21 0.67 -8.89
CA ASP A 166 3.76 1.60 -9.87
C ASP A 166 4.64 2.71 -9.25
N THR A 167 5.93 2.44 -9.25
CA THR A 167 6.94 3.37 -8.70
C THR A 167 7.18 4.60 -9.56
N ASN A 168 6.77 4.59 -10.85
CA ASN A 168 6.89 5.77 -11.71
C ASN A 168 5.81 6.81 -11.41
N VAL A 169 4.58 6.35 -11.21
CA VAL A 169 3.47 7.23 -10.84
C VAL A 169 3.66 7.76 -9.42
N GLU A 170 4.13 6.92 -8.51
CA GLU A 170 4.31 7.25 -7.08
C GLU A 170 5.76 7.65 -6.74
N GLU A 171 6.48 8.25 -7.68
CA GLU A 171 7.89 8.64 -7.50
C GLU A 171 8.13 9.52 -6.26
N LEU A 172 7.18 10.41 -5.95
CA LEU A 172 7.27 11.26 -4.76
C LEU A 172 7.19 10.45 -3.47
N ALA A 173 6.31 9.45 -3.41
CA ALA A 173 6.19 8.56 -2.26
C ALA A 173 7.47 7.76 -2.05
N VAL A 174 8.05 7.22 -3.13
CA VAL A 174 9.34 6.51 -3.10
C VAL A 174 10.45 7.42 -2.57
N LYS A 175 10.59 8.64 -3.10
CA LYS A 175 11.63 9.59 -2.66
C LYS A 175 11.49 9.99 -1.20
N GLU A 176 10.26 10.20 -0.71
CA GLU A 176 10.01 10.53 0.69
C GLU A 176 10.31 9.36 1.62
N ALA A 177 9.93 8.14 1.23
CA ALA A 177 10.21 6.93 1.99
C ALA A 177 11.72 6.69 2.11
N LEU A 178 12.45 6.81 1.00
CA LEU A 178 13.92 6.70 0.98
C LEU A 178 14.58 7.74 1.88
N LYS A 179 14.11 8.99 1.86
CA LYS A 179 14.65 10.05 2.72
C LYS A 179 14.47 9.78 4.21
N LEU A 180 13.41 9.06 4.58
CA LEU A 180 13.11 8.69 5.95
C LEU A 180 13.58 7.29 6.33
N ASN A 181 14.26 6.59 5.42
CA ASN A 181 14.71 5.20 5.58
C ASN A 181 13.56 4.23 5.93
N ILE A 182 12.37 4.47 5.39
CA ILE A 182 11.23 3.58 5.56
C ILE A 182 11.35 2.46 4.51
N PRO A 183 11.30 1.17 4.90
CA PRO A 183 11.38 0.05 3.97
C PRO A 183 10.21 0.08 2.98
N ILE A 184 10.57 -0.15 1.69
CA ILE A 184 9.66 -0.10 0.56
C ILE A 184 9.50 -1.48 -0.02
N VAL A 185 8.26 -1.97 -0.07
CA VAL A 185 7.83 -3.09 -0.93
C VAL A 185 7.14 -2.49 -2.14
N ALA A 186 7.55 -2.83 -3.34
CA ALA A 186 6.93 -2.25 -4.54
C ALA A 186 6.78 -3.23 -5.68
N ILE A 187 5.66 -3.16 -6.38
CA ILE A 187 5.49 -3.78 -7.69
C ILE A 187 6.20 -2.91 -8.72
N VAL A 188 7.11 -3.53 -9.47
CA VAL A 188 8.01 -2.85 -10.39
C VAL A 188 7.84 -3.46 -11.79
N ASP A 189 7.26 -2.72 -12.71
CA ASP A 189 7.14 -3.12 -14.11
C ASP A 189 8.43 -2.79 -14.91
N THR A 190 8.51 -3.24 -16.12
CA THR A 190 9.69 -3.12 -17.01
C THR A 190 10.09 -1.68 -17.35
N ASN A 191 9.20 -0.70 -17.18
CA ASN A 191 9.47 0.74 -17.38
C ASN A 191 9.96 1.43 -16.10
N SER A 192 9.97 0.76 -14.97
CA SER A 192 10.22 1.32 -13.65
C SER A 192 11.69 1.24 -13.22
N ASN A 193 12.08 2.04 -12.23
CA ASN A 193 13.43 2.01 -11.66
C ASN A 193 13.42 1.24 -10.33
N PRO A 194 14.05 0.06 -10.23
CA PRO A 194 14.10 -0.73 -9.00
C PRO A 194 15.10 -0.21 -7.96
N THR A 195 15.91 0.80 -8.29
CA THR A 195 16.97 1.28 -7.41
C THR A 195 16.42 1.92 -6.14
N GLY A 196 16.91 1.50 -4.99
CA GLY A 196 16.52 2.01 -3.69
C GLY A 196 15.28 1.33 -3.09
N ILE A 197 14.64 0.40 -3.81
CA ILE A 197 13.52 -0.38 -3.28
C ILE A 197 14.08 -1.58 -2.53
N ASN A 198 13.68 -1.76 -1.26
CA ASN A 198 14.16 -2.84 -0.42
C ASN A 198 13.66 -4.21 -0.89
N TYR A 199 12.38 -4.28 -1.25
CA TYR A 199 11.71 -5.51 -1.69
C TYR A 199 10.98 -5.25 -3.02
N PRO A 200 11.73 -5.21 -4.15
CA PRO A 200 11.12 -5.04 -5.47
C PRO A 200 10.45 -6.35 -5.90
N ILE A 201 9.25 -6.27 -6.40
CA ILE A 201 8.50 -7.39 -6.96
C ILE A 201 8.32 -7.12 -8.46
N PRO A 202 9.12 -7.75 -9.34
CA PRO A 202 8.94 -7.59 -10.77
C PRO A 202 7.59 -8.12 -11.21
N GLY A 203 6.79 -7.30 -11.88
CA GLY A 203 5.46 -7.73 -12.30
C GLY A 203 4.62 -6.62 -12.90
N ASN A 204 3.53 -7.02 -13.54
CA ASN A 204 2.58 -6.13 -14.19
C ASN A 204 1.85 -5.26 -13.15
N ASP A 205 1.91 -3.95 -13.34
CA ASP A 205 1.25 -2.95 -12.49
C ASP A 205 0.01 -2.32 -13.12
N ASP A 206 -0.37 -2.73 -14.36
CA ASP A 206 -1.52 -2.23 -15.11
C ASP A 206 -2.71 -3.19 -15.08
N ALA A 207 -2.46 -4.49 -15.10
CA ALA A 207 -3.51 -5.49 -15.20
C ALA A 207 -4.28 -5.63 -13.87
N ARG A 208 -5.59 -5.37 -13.90
CA ARG A 208 -6.44 -5.48 -12.71
C ARG A 208 -6.38 -6.86 -12.04
N ARG A 209 -6.21 -7.93 -12.83
CA ARG A 209 -6.08 -9.30 -12.29
C ARG A 209 -4.78 -9.47 -11.51
N ALA A 210 -3.66 -8.93 -12.01
CA ALA A 210 -2.37 -8.96 -11.34
C ALA A 210 -2.43 -8.15 -10.03
N ILE A 211 -2.97 -6.94 -10.08
CA ILE A 211 -3.15 -6.08 -8.90
C ILE A 211 -4.00 -6.77 -7.82
N ASN A 212 -5.12 -7.39 -8.21
CA ASN A 212 -5.97 -8.12 -7.27
C ASN A 212 -5.23 -9.32 -6.65
N LEU A 213 -4.42 -10.03 -7.42
CA LEU A 213 -3.61 -11.15 -6.90
C LEU A 213 -2.62 -10.66 -5.84
N TYR A 214 -1.86 -9.59 -6.11
CA TYR A 214 -0.94 -9.02 -5.12
C TYR A 214 -1.68 -8.58 -3.85
N CYS A 215 -2.80 -7.87 -4.00
CA CYS A 215 -3.59 -7.43 -2.85
C CYS A 215 -4.13 -8.61 -2.03
N GLU A 216 -4.56 -9.70 -2.68
CA GLU A 216 -5.08 -10.87 -1.97
C GLU A 216 -3.97 -11.61 -1.19
N LEU A 217 -2.78 -11.78 -1.78
CA LEU A 217 -1.63 -12.40 -1.12
C LEU A 217 -1.21 -11.60 0.12
N ILE A 218 -1.10 -10.29 -0.03
CA ILE A 218 -0.73 -9.40 1.09
C ILE A 218 -1.82 -9.42 2.17
N LYS A 219 -3.09 -9.40 1.78
CA LYS A 219 -4.22 -9.49 2.71
C LYS A 219 -4.15 -10.75 3.57
N GLN A 220 -3.96 -11.90 2.94
CA GLN A 220 -3.85 -13.18 3.64
C GLN A 220 -2.66 -13.20 4.60
N THR A 221 -1.51 -12.69 4.17
CA THR A 221 -0.31 -12.59 5.00
C THR A 221 -0.52 -11.71 6.24
N ILE A 222 -1.16 -10.54 6.07
CA ILE A 222 -1.44 -9.63 7.19
C ILE A 222 -2.44 -10.24 8.16
N LEU A 223 -3.50 -10.87 7.66
CA LEU A 223 -4.50 -11.51 8.50
C LEU A 223 -3.93 -12.70 9.28
N ASP A 224 -2.99 -13.47 8.71
CA ASP A 224 -2.27 -14.53 9.42
C ASP A 224 -1.39 -13.94 10.54
N ALA A 225 -0.63 -12.89 10.25
CA ALA A 225 0.20 -12.22 11.25
C ALA A 225 -0.63 -11.65 12.41
N GLN A 226 -1.77 -11.02 12.12
CA GLN A 226 -2.68 -10.47 13.14
C GLN A 226 -3.31 -11.57 14.02
N LYS A 227 -3.64 -12.74 13.45
CA LYS A 227 -4.14 -13.88 14.22
C LYS A 227 -3.10 -14.42 15.20
N ASN A 228 -1.83 -14.43 14.80
CA ASN A 228 -0.75 -14.91 15.66
C ASN A 228 -0.55 -13.98 16.86
N ILE A 229 -0.53 -12.66 16.66
CA ILE A 229 -0.47 -11.66 17.75
C ILE A 229 -1.64 -11.85 18.74
N SER A 230 -2.85 -12.10 18.21
CA SER A 230 -4.04 -12.28 19.05
C SER A 230 -3.97 -13.57 19.89
N LYS A 231 -3.27 -14.59 19.43
CA LYS A 231 -3.04 -15.85 20.20
C LYS A 231 -1.99 -15.66 21.26
N ASP A 232 -0.85 -15.05 20.89
CA ASP A 232 0.25 -14.79 21.83
C ASP A 232 -0.22 -13.92 23.02
N ASN A 233 -0.99 -12.86 22.74
CA ASN A 233 -1.58 -12.01 23.78
C ASN A 233 -2.59 -12.75 24.68
N LYS A 234 -3.33 -13.75 24.18
CA LYS A 234 -4.24 -14.54 24.99
C LYS A 234 -3.48 -15.52 25.88
N GLU A 235 -2.45 -16.17 25.37
CA GLU A 235 -1.60 -17.08 26.12
C GLU A 235 -0.85 -16.34 27.24
N GLU A 236 -0.36 -15.11 26.99
CA GLU A 236 0.26 -14.28 28.04
C GLU A 236 -0.73 -13.91 29.14
N LEU A 237 -1.97 -13.53 28.81
CA LEU A 237 -3.02 -13.21 29.80
C LEU A 237 -3.44 -14.45 30.62
N GLU A 238 -3.51 -15.63 30.00
CA GLU A 238 -3.82 -16.87 30.70
C GLU A 238 -2.70 -17.30 31.68
N ILE A 239 -1.44 -17.01 31.33
CA ILE A 239 -0.28 -17.27 32.19
C ILE A 239 -0.24 -16.31 33.38
N GLU A 240 -0.59 -15.03 33.19
CA GLU A 240 -0.67 -14.04 34.27
C GLU A 240 -1.81 -14.37 35.25
N THR A 241 -2.97 -14.75 34.74
CA THR A 241 -4.13 -15.13 35.59
C THR A 241 -3.92 -16.46 36.37
N GLN A 242 -2.98 -17.32 35.96
CA GLN A 242 -2.64 -18.54 36.69
C GLN A 242 -1.54 -18.31 37.77
N LYS A 243 -0.93 -17.15 37.80
CA LYS A 243 0.11 -16.79 38.78
C LYS A 243 -0.42 -15.91 39.95
N GLU A 244 -1.66 -15.47 39.90
CA GLU A 244 -2.40 -14.84 41.00
C GLU A 244 -3.24 -15.88 41.75
#